data_410af2e7a1cc1ec640f58a30b6f95165
#
_entry.id   410af2e7a1cc1ec640f58a30b6f95165
#
_cell.length_a   1.000
_cell.length_b   1.000
_cell.length_c   1.000
_cell.angle_alpha   90.00
_cell.angle_beta   90.00
_cell.angle_gamma   90.00
#
_symmetry.space_group_name_H-M   'P 1'
#
loop_
_entity.id
_entity.type
_entity.pdbx_description
1 polymer ?
#
loop_
_entity_poly.entity_id
_entity_poly.type
_entity_poly.pdbx_seq_one_letter_code
_entity_poly.pdbx_strand_id
1 'polypeptide(L)'
;MTILIDADGCPVVDLTLRSAGKKGVPVVILSDTSHRIEREGAQTLVFDKGSDSVDFALVNRVKPGDLVVTQDYGLASMCLAKCARVLNQNGLEYTCLLYTSDAAD
;
A
#
# COMPACT_ATOMS: atom_id res chain seq x y z
N MET A 1 -14.11 0.82 0.72
CA MET A 1 -12.68 1.17 0.53
C MET A 1 -11.85 0.51 1.61
N THR A 2 -10.73 -0.04 1.24
CA THR A 2 -9.76 -0.65 2.16
C THR A 2 -8.41 0.01 1.94
N ILE A 3 -7.66 0.19 3.02
CA ILE A 3 -6.28 0.70 2.93
C ILE A 3 -5.33 -0.49 3.04
N LEU A 4 -4.48 -0.66 2.03
CA LEU A 4 -3.50 -1.75 1.96
C LEU A 4 -2.11 -1.13 2.13
N ILE A 5 -1.35 -1.60 3.12
CA ILE A 5 -0.03 -1.06 3.43
C ILE A 5 1.02 -2.13 3.13
N ASP A 6 1.95 -1.81 2.22
CA ASP A 6 3.17 -2.59 2.04
C ASP A 6 4.07 -2.34 3.26
N ALA A 7 4.60 -3.39 3.87
CA ALA A 7 5.38 -3.28 5.10
C ALA A 7 6.56 -2.32 4.98
N ASP A 8 7.08 -2.13 3.78
CA ASP A 8 8.17 -1.19 3.55
C ASP A 8 7.74 0.26 3.77
N GLY A 9 6.43 0.51 3.87
CA GLY A 9 5.91 1.82 4.20
C GLY A 9 5.81 2.10 5.70
N CYS A 10 6.62 1.45 6.50
CA CYS A 10 6.58 1.52 7.96
C CYS A 10 6.46 2.91 8.58
N PRO A 11 7.14 3.95 8.08
CA PRO A 11 7.04 5.26 8.72
C PRO A 11 5.63 5.84 8.78
N VAL A 12 4.73 5.37 7.93
CA VAL A 12 3.36 5.91 7.86
C VAL A 12 2.29 4.95 8.38
N VAL A 13 2.69 3.77 8.88
CA VAL A 13 1.71 2.78 9.35
C VAL A 13 0.85 3.35 10.48
N ASP A 14 1.47 3.88 11.52
CA ASP A 14 0.73 4.39 12.68
C ASP A 14 -0.11 5.61 12.32
N LEU A 15 0.41 6.50 11.48
CA LEU A 15 -0.31 7.68 11.03
C LEU A 15 -1.52 7.27 10.17
N THR A 16 -1.34 6.30 9.29
CA THR A 16 -2.42 5.77 8.46
C THR A 16 -3.50 5.13 9.31
N LEU A 17 -3.11 4.35 10.31
CA LEU A 17 -4.08 3.71 11.22
C LEU A 17 -4.88 4.74 11.99
N ARG A 18 -4.25 5.80 12.45
CA ARG A 18 -4.94 6.86 13.18
C ARG A 18 -5.98 7.54 12.30
N SER A 19 -5.60 7.85 11.06
CA SER A 19 -6.52 8.50 10.12
C SER A 19 -7.66 7.57 9.71
N ALA A 20 -7.35 6.30 9.46
CA ALA A 20 -8.36 5.32 9.08
C ALA A 20 -9.34 5.06 10.21
N GLY A 21 -8.86 5.01 11.45
CA GLY A 21 -9.70 4.79 12.62
C GLY A 21 -10.74 5.88 12.79
N LYS A 22 -10.39 7.12 12.51
CA LYS A 22 -11.33 8.24 12.59
C LYS A 22 -12.45 8.14 11.56
N LYS A 23 -12.19 7.49 10.44
CA LYS A 23 -13.15 7.36 9.34
C LYS A 23 -13.80 5.98 9.26
N GLY A 24 -13.41 5.07 10.14
CA GLY A 24 -13.94 3.71 10.13
C GLY A 24 -13.51 2.90 8.91
N VAL A 25 -12.36 3.17 8.33
CA VAL A 25 -11.87 2.48 7.15
C VAL A 25 -10.99 1.30 7.57
N PRO A 26 -11.22 0.09 7.03
CA PRO A 26 -10.39 -1.06 7.36
C PRO A 26 -8.99 -0.93 6.79
N VAL A 27 -8.00 -1.42 7.53
CA VAL A 27 -6.58 -1.39 7.14
C VAL A 27 -6.03 -2.80 7.13
N VAL A 28 -5.30 -3.15 6.06
CA VAL A 28 -4.62 -4.43 5.94
C VAL A 28 -3.13 -4.14 5.72
N ILE A 29 -2.29 -4.71 6.58
CA ILE A 29 -0.84 -4.61 6.47
C ILE A 29 -0.31 -5.90 5.86
N LEU A 30 0.43 -5.80 4.75
CA LEU A 30 1.02 -6.95 4.09
C LEU A 30 2.53 -6.92 4.33
N SER A 31 3.05 -7.97 4.93
CA SER A 31 4.47 -8.03 5.27
C SER A 31 5.04 -9.41 4.96
N ASP A 32 6.37 -9.50 4.90
CA ASP A 32 7.04 -10.80 4.86
C ASP A 32 7.43 -11.21 6.29
N THR A 33 8.05 -12.38 6.40
CA THR A 33 8.44 -12.93 7.70
C THR A 33 9.55 -12.12 8.37
N SER A 34 10.27 -11.29 7.61
CA SER A 34 11.34 -10.45 8.15
C SER A 34 10.84 -9.11 8.68
N HIS A 35 9.70 -8.64 8.19
CA HIS A 35 9.19 -7.32 8.49
C HIS A 35 7.79 -7.38 9.11
N ARG A 36 7.59 -8.36 9.97
CA ARG A 36 6.28 -8.56 10.59
C ARG A 36 5.89 -7.37 11.44
N ILE A 37 4.82 -6.73 11.06
CA ILE A 37 4.29 -5.56 11.75
C ILE A 37 2.86 -5.87 12.16
N GLU A 38 2.60 -5.84 13.45
CA GLU A 38 1.25 -6.07 13.97
C GLU A 38 0.81 -4.82 14.71
N ARG A 39 -0.38 -4.34 14.39
CA ARG A 39 -0.96 -3.16 15.03
C ARG A 39 -2.42 -3.41 15.34
N GLU A 40 -2.85 -2.92 16.49
CA GLU A 40 -4.25 -2.96 16.87
C GLU A 40 -5.05 -2.14 15.87
N GLY A 41 -6.20 -2.65 15.48
CA GLY A 41 -7.07 -1.97 14.52
C GLY A 41 -6.76 -2.28 13.06
N ALA A 42 -5.76 -3.12 12.79
CA ALA A 42 -5.41 -3.54 11.44
C ALA A 42 -5.27 -5.05 11.37
N GLN A 43 -5.54 -5.60 10.18
CA GLN A 43 -5.26 -6.99 9.89
C GLN A 43 -3.86 -7.08 9.30
N THR A 44 -3.04 -8.00 9.80
CA THR A 44 -1.70 -8.23 9.24
C THR A 44 -1.68 -9.56 8.51
N LEU A 45 -1.24 -9.53 7.26
CA LEU A 45 -1.03 -10.73 6.44
C LEU A 45 0.47 -10.91 6.24
N VAL A 46 0.97 -12.09 6.57
CA VAL A 46 2.41 -12.38 6.51
C VAL A 46 2.65 -13.40 5.40
N PHE A 47 3.62 -13.12 4.54
CA PHE A 47 3.98 -13.96 3.41
C PHE A 47 5.43 -14.39 3.49
N ASP A 48 5.80 -15.41 2.72
CA ASP A 48 7.16 -15.94 2.73
C ASP A 48 8.15 -14.89 2.22
N LYS A 49 9.29 -14.83 2.90
CA LYS A 49 10.38 -13.93 2.55
C LYS A 49 11.03 -14.35 1.24
N GLY A 50 11.53 -13.36 0.51
CA GLY A 50 12.46 -13.59 -0.58
C GLY A 50 11.84 -13.78 -1.95
N SER A 51 10.55 -13.59 -2.08
CA SER A 51 9.91 -13.58 -3.38
C SER A 51 9.03 -12.36 -3.49
N ASP A 52 8.40 -12.18 -4.63
CA ASP A 52 7.47 -11.07 -4.85
C ASP A 52 6.09 -11.36 -4.22
N SER A 53 6.04 -12.25 -3.24
CA SER A 53 4.78 -12.71 -2.64
C SER A 53 3.93 -11.57 -2.08
N VAL A 54 4.56 -10.61 -1.39
CA VAL A 54 3.84 -9.46 -0.84
C VAL A 54 3.25 -8.61 -1.96
N ASP A 55 4.04 -8.33 -2.99
CA ASP A 55 3.60 -7.51 -4.11
C ASP A 55 2.45 -8.16 -4.86
N PHE A 56 2.57 -9.44 -5.19
CA PHE A 56 1.51 -10.18 -5.86
C PHE A 56 0.23 -10.24 -5.03
N ALA A 57 0.39 -10.51 -3.73
CA ALA A 57 -0.77 -10.58 -2.84
C ALA A 57 -1.48 -9.24 -2.75
N LEU A 58 -0.72 -8.15 -2.68
CA LEU A 58 -1.30 -6.81 -2.60
C LEU A 58 -2.04 -6.46 -3.88
N VAL A 59 -1.42 -6.69 -5.05
CA VAL A 59 -2.06 -6.41 -6.33
C VAL A 59 -3.31 -7.24 -6.52
N ASN A 60 -3.30 -8.50 -6.10
CA ASN A 60 -4.46 -9.37 -6.22
C ASN A 60 -5.62 -8.97 -5.30
N ARG A 61 -5.33 -8.30 -4.20
CA ARG A 61 -6.35 -7.87 -3.25
C ARG A 61 -6.92 -6.50 -3.56
N VAL A 62 -6.12 -5.63 -4.18
CA VAL A 62 -6.53 -4.24 -4.40
C VAL A 62 -7.69 -4.15 -5.39
N LYS A 63 -8.63 -3.28 -5.09
CA LYS A 63 -9.83 -3.05 -5.91
C LYS A 63 -9.94 -1.58 -6.25
N PRO A 64 -10.69 -1.23 -7.30
CA PRO A 64 -10.92 0.18 -7.62
C PRO A 64 -11.44 0.94 -6.40
N GLY A 65 -10.86 2.09 -6.13
CA GLY A 65 -11.22 2.92 -4.99
C GLY A 65 -10.47 2.63 -3.70
N ASP A 66 -9.68 1.55 -3.67
CA ASP A 66 -8.84 1.27 -2.50
C ASP A 66 -7.65 2.22 -2.46
N LEU A 67 -7.05 2.35 -1.27
CA LEU A 67 -5.84 3.14 -1.07
C LEU A 67 -4.70 2.21 -0.74
N VAL A 68 -3.56 2.41 -1.39
CA VAL A 68 -2.34 1.62 -1.18
C VAL A 68 -1.23 2.53 -0.71
N VAL A 69 -0.45 2.07 0.25
CA VAL A 69 0.75 2.78 0.72
C VAL A 69 1.97 1.91 0.42
N THR A 70 2.87 2.38 -0.42
CA THR A 70 4.08 1.65 -0.80
C THR A 70 5.19 2.58 -1.25
N GLN A 71 6.45 2.15 -1.08
CA GLN A 71 7.61 2.83 -1.62
C GLN A 71 7.99 2.34 -3.01
N ASP A 72 7.40 1.24 -3.46
CA ASP A 72 7.78 0.56 -4.70
C ASP A 72 7.01 1.14 -5.88
N TYR A 73 7.73 1.79 -6.82
CA TYR A 73 7.13 2.37 -8.02
C TYR A 73 6.46 1.33 -8.92
N GLY A 74 7.07 0.15 -9.03
CA GLY A 74 6.50 -0.93 -9.84
C GLY A 74 5.16 -1.38 -9.30
N LEU A 75 5.10 -1.59 -7.98
CA LEU A 75 3.85 -1.96 -7.31
C LEU A 75 2.83 -0.83 -7.42
N ALA A 76 3.27 0.42 -7.24
CA ALA A 76 2.39 1.58 -7.36
C ALA A 76 1.74 1.65 -8.73
N SER A 77 2.52 1.45 -9.80
CA SER A 77 1.97 1.48 -11.16
C SER A 77 0.94 0.39 -11.40
N MET A 78 1.17 -0.81 -10.87
CA MET A 78 0.20 -1.90 -11.01
C MET A 78 -1.10 -1.58 -10.27
N CYS A 79 -1.01 -0.97 -9.09
CA CYS A 79 -2.19 -0.60 -8.31
C CYS A 79 -2.96 0.55 -8.98
N LEU A 80 -2.25 1.51 -9.54
CA LEU A 80 -2.88 2.60 -10.30
C LEU A 80 -3.62 2.06 -11.52
N ALA A 81 -3.07 1.06 -12.18
CA ALA A 81 -3.73 0.42 -13.32
C ALA A 81 -5.05 -0.27 -12.92
N LYS A 82 -5.20 -0.60 -11.66
CA LYS A 82 -6.44 -1.16 -11.11
C LYS A 82 -7.39 -0.09 -10.56
N CYS A 83 -7.11 1.16 -10.83
CA CYS A 83 -7.92 2.30 -10.38
C CYS A 83 -7.89 2.51 -8.87
N ALA A 84 -6.85 2.04 -8.20
CA ALA A 84 -6.62 2.36 -6.80
C ALA A 84 -5.83 3.66 -6.69
N ARG A 85 -5.90 4.28 -5.51
CA ARG A 85 -5.05 5.43 -5.18
C ARG A 85 -3.82 4.90 -4.45
N VAL A 86 -2.68 5.52 -4.68
CA VAL A 86 -1.43 5.06 -4.09
C VAL A 86 -0.67 6.23 -3.49
N LEU A 87 -0.20 6.06 -2.26
CA LEU A 87 0.64 7.03 -1.56
C LEU A 87 2.01 6.43 -1.31
N ASN A 88 3.04 7.27 -1.30
CA ASN A 88 4.37 6.85 -0.90
C ASN A 88 4.53 6.97 0.62
N GLN A 89 5.73 6.63 1.13
CA GLN A 89 6.02 6.66 2.56
C GLN A 89 5.99 8.07 3.16
N ASN A 90 6.00 9.10 2.35
CA ASN A 90 5.92 10.50 2.80
C ASN A 90 4.51 11.07 2.68
N GLY A 91 3.56 10.25 2.26
CA GLY A 91 2.19 10.69 2.07
C GLY A 91 1.91 11.36 0.74
N LEU A 92 2.89 11.36 -0.17
CA LEU A 92 2.70 11.92 -1.50
C LEU A 92 2.00 10.92 -2.41
N GLU A 93 1.04 11.37 -3.16
CA GLU A 93 0.24 10.51 -4.02
C GLU A 93 0.92 10.26 -5.36
N TYR A 94 1.04 8.98 -5.73
CA TYR A 94 1.39 8.60 -7.09
C TYR A 94 0.16 8.77 -7.97
N THR A 95 0.32 9.33 -9.15
CA THR A 95 -0.78 9.45 -10.11
C THR A 95 -0.32 9.01 -11.48
N CYS A 96 -1.26 8.57 -12.29
CA CYS A 96 -0.98 8.23 -13.68
C CYS A 96 -0.47 9.44 -14.46
N LEU A 97 -1.00 10.60 -14.14
CA LEU A 97 -0.58 11.84 -14.79
C LEU A 97 0.88 12.18 -14.46
N LEU A 98 1.26 12.05 -13.18
CA LEU A 98 2.64 12.30 -12.76
C LEU A 98 3.59 11.35 -13.47
N TYR A 99 3.22 10.10 -13.56
CA TYR A 99 4.01 9.08 -14.24
C TYR A 99 4.17 9.40 -15.73
N THR A 100 3.08 9.82 -16.36
CA THR A 100 3.08 10.17 -17.77
C THR A 100 3.93 11.41 -18.03
N SER A 101 3.89 12.38 -17.14
CA SER A 101 4.71 13.59 -17.27
C SER A 101 6.19 13.27 -17.25
N ASP A 102 6.61 12.38 -16.38
CA ASP A 102 8.00 11.94 -16.33
C ASP A 102 8.42 11.28 -17.63
N ALA A 103 7.55 10.49 -18.21
CA ALA A 103 7.83 9.82 -19.49
C ALA A 103 7.87 10.81 -20.65
N ALA A 104 7.12 11.89 -20.57
CA ALA A 104 7.06 12.91 -21.63
C ALA A 104 8.29 13.82 -21.62
N ASP A 105 8.91 13.96 -20.50
CA ASP A 105 10.09 14.81 -20.36
C ASP A 105 11.36 14.06 -20.76
#